data_ef1bdb007dc2f5c3a4ad5cc9aae7366e
#
_entry.id   ef1bdb007dc2f5c3a4ad5cc9aae7366e
#
_cell.length_a   1.000
_cell.length_b   1.000
_cell.length_c   1.000
_cell.angle_alpha   90.00
_cell.angle_beta   90.00
_cell.angle_gamma   90.00
#
_symmetry.space_group_name_H-M   'P 1'
#
loop_
_entity.id
_entity.type
_entity.pdbx_description
1 polymer ?
#
loop_
_entity_poly.entity_id
_entity_poly.type
_entity_poly.pdbx_seq_one_letter_code
_entity_poly.pdbx_strand_id
1 'polypeptide(L)'
;MRARNKKIRLTGIIRQILFALNVIAIALMFCAFLAWRISPLKTNLFSYIGLAFGLILLANILFLGLWILFDKWKLAFISILSLVLCYKPITTFFPLHIFSNKAPDDSISLLTYNVQGFINERSKKAKDNPLLNYIANTDADIVCLQEYMVSKTGQSIKSQRDINKILDKYPYRSVTPLRSSSNSLTYGLACFSKYPIESSEEILFNSSYNGAVIYTINIEGNKYTVANVHLESNNINAEDKKLYSDFLQNADGTNLESVTTNIRNRLGKAYRIRSKQVELVKEKLNSIEADGTIICGDFNDTPISYTYAQMAKGMKDAFVSSGFGAGISYNEHLFWFRIDNIMHSPNLKSYKAKIDRVPYSDHYPMRAAISLNN
;
A
#
# COMPACT_ATOMS: atom_id res chain seq x y z
N MET A 1 -39.79 0.85 42.57
CA MET A 1 -38.40 0.48 42.87
C MET A 1 -37.49 0.92 41.73
N ARG A 2 -36.74 2.02 41.87
CA ARG A 2 -35.77 2.46 40.89
C ARG A 2 -34.49 1.59 41.07
N ALA A 3 -34.17 0.78 40.10
CA ALA A 3 -32.89 0.08 40.05
C ALA A 3 -31.74 1.11 40.08
N ARG A 4 -31.02 1.14 41.17
CA ARG A 4 -29.83 1.99 41.37
C ARG A 4 -28.71 1.38 40.55
N ASN A 5 -28.49 1.87 39.31
CA ASN A 5 -27.33 1.49 38.52
C ASN A 5 -26.06 1.69 39.37
N LYS A 6 -25.43 0.58 39.79
CA LYS A 6 -24.14 0.59 40.49
C LYS A 6 -23.10 1.13 39.48
N LYS A 7 -22.78 2.43 39.57
CA LYS A 7 -21.66 2.99 38.80
C LYS A 7 -20.38 2.29 39.22
N ILE A 8 -19.70 1.68 38.27
CA ILE A 8 -18.38 1.09 38.48
C ILE A 8 -17.40 2.23 38.77
N ARG A 9 -16.80 2.24 39.96
CA ARG A 9 -15.82 3.26 40.38
C ARG A 9 -14.42 2.70 40.19
N LEU A 10 -13.61 3.37 39.33
CA LEU A 10 -12.16 3.13 39.28
C LEU A 10 -11.49 3.59 40.57
N THR A 11 -10.62 2.74 41.14
CA THR A 11 -9.74 3.18 42.24
C THR A 11 -8.80 4.27 41.78
N GLY A 12 -8.34 5.14 42.69
CA GLY A 12 -7.46 6.27 42.34
C GLY A 12 -6.20 5.85 41.60
N ILE A 13 -5.58 4.76 42.02
CA ILE A 13 -4.33 4.22 41.43
C ILE A 13 -4.58 3.71 40.00
N ILE A 14 -5.60 2.86 39.80
CA ILE A 14 -5.93 2.32 38.48
C ILE A 14 -6.22 3.47 37.50
N ARG A 15 -6.95 4.49 37.91
CA ARG A 15 -7.23 5.66 37.09
C ARG A 15 -5.95 6.40 36.68
N GLN A 16 -4.99 6.56 37.59
CA GLN A 16 -3.71 7.21 37.29
C GLN A 16 -2.89 6.40 36.28
N ILE A 17 -2.84 5.08 36.41
CA ILE A 17 -2.16 4.20 35.47
C ILE A 17 -2.80 4.29 34.08
N LEU A 18 -4.13 4.16 34.00
CA LEU A 18 -4.85 4.26 32.73
C LEU A 18 -4.68 5.64 32.07
N PHE A 19 -4.64 6.71 32.88
CA PHE A 19 -4.36 8.05 32.37
C PHE A 19 -2.95 8.17 31.80
N ALA A 20 -1.94 7.66 32.49
CA ALA A 20 -0.56 7.66 32.01
C ALA A 20 -0.43 6.88 30.69
N LEU A 21 -1.06 5.71 30.58
CA LEU A 21 -1.09 4.91 29.36
C LEU A 21 -1.81 5.65 28.20
N ASN A 22 -2.92 6.34 28.48
CA ASN A 22 -3.60 7.16 27.49
C ASN A 22 -2.72 8.31 27.00
N VAL A 23 -2.01 9.01 27.89
CA VAL A 23 -1.05 10.07 27.51
C VAL A 23 0.04 9.53 26.61
N ILE A 24 0.58 8.34 26.90
CA ILE A 24 1.57 7.66 26.05
C ILE A 24 0.95 7.35 24.68
N ALA A 25 -0.26 6.79 24.61
CA ALA A 25 -0.94 6.48 23.36
C ALA A 25 -1.18 7.73 22.51
N ILE A 26 -1.57 8.84 23.13
CA ILE A 26 -1.73 10.15 22.47
C ILE A 26 -0.39 10.66 21.95
N ALA A 27 0.68 10.60 22.76
CA ALA A 27 2.01 11.02 22.33
C ALA A 27 2.51 10.20 21.14
N LEU A 28 2.33 8.88 21.15
CA LEU A 28 2.67 8.00 20.02
C LEU A 28 1.86 8.33 18.77
N MET A 29 0.58 8.67 18.90
CA MET A 29 -0.26 9.10 17.77
C MET A 29 0.25 10.40 17.14
N PHE A 30 0.68 11.38 17.94
CA PHE A 30 1.34 12.58 17.43
C PHE A 30 2.70 12.28 16.80
N CYS A 31 3.48 11.35 17.36
CA CYS A 31 4.74 10.92 16.76
C CYS A 31 4.56 10.31 15.37
N ALA A 32 3.38 9.76 15.03
CA ALA A 32 3.10 9.28 13.69
C ALA A 32 3.17 10.38 12.61
N PHE A 33 2.89 11.66 12.93
CA PHE A 33 3.14 12.78 12.01
C PHE A 33 4.61 12.94 11.64
N LEU A 34 5.50 12.57 12.55
CA LEU A 34 6.95 12.65 12.33
C LEU A 34 7.42 11.58 11.36
N ALA A 35 6.67 10.46 11.23
CA ALA A 35 6.93 9.44 10.21
C ALA A 35 6.83 10.00 8.79
N TRP A 36 5.99 10.99 8.54
CA TRP A 36 5.87 11.64 7.23
C TRP A 36 7.00 12.62 6.91
N ARG A 37 7.72 13.11 7.93
CA ARG A 37 8.67 14.23 7.81
C ARG A 37 10.11 13.85 8.06
N ILE A 38 10.33 12.90 8.97
CA ILE A 38 11.69 12.51 9.35
C ILE A 38 12.14 11.33 8.51
N SER A 39 13.17 11.59 7.69
CA SER A 39 13.74 10.57 6.81
C SER A 39 14.32 9.40 7.63
N PRO A 40 14.06 8.15 7.21
CA PRO A 40 14.68 6.95 7.78
C PRO A 40 16.20 6.94 7.71
N LEU A 41 16.80 7.78 6.87
CA LEU A 41 18.26 7.99 6.84
C LEU A 41 18.78 8.64 8.11
N LYS A 42 17.94 9.45 8.80
CA LYS A 42 18.28 10.07 10.10
C LYS A 42 17.98 9.14 11.27
N THR A 43 16.77 8.56 11.27
CA THR A 43 16.33 7.59 12.29
C THR A 43 15.13 6.78 11.79
N ASN A 44 15.12 5.49 12.08
CA ASN A 44 13.99 4.60 11.76
C ASN A 44 12.87 4.63 12.82
N LEU A 45 13.07 5.32 13.97
CA LEU A 45 12.14 5.28 15.09
C LEU A 45 10.71 5.63 14.66
N PHE A 46 10.54 6.72 13.92
CA PHE A 46 9.22 7.17 13.49
C PHE A 46 8.59 6.25 12.43
N SER A 47 9.41 5.57 11.62
CA SER A 47 8.91 4.56 10.68
C SER A 47 8.27 3.37 11.40
N TYR A 48 8.86 2.92 12.51
CA TYR A 48 8.26 1.86 13.34
C TYR A 48 6.96 2.32 14.02
N ILE A 49 6.92 3.56 14.51
CA ILE A 49 5.70 4.15 15.09
C ILE A 49 4.61 4.27 14.01
N GLY A 50 4.97 4.71 12.80
CA GLY A 50 4.05 4.79 11.67
C GLY A 50 3.50 3.42 11.25
N LEU A 51 4.33 2.36 11.26
CA LEU A 51 3.90 0.99 10.99
C LEU A 51 2.86 0.52 12.02
N ALA A 52 3.04 0.89 13.29
CA ALA A 52 2.13 0.54 14.39
C ALA A 52 0.89 1.46 14.48
N PHE A 53 0.71 2.43 13.56
CA PHE A 53 -0.32 3.45 13.67
C PHE A 53 -1.73 2.91 13.87
N GLY A 54 -2.10 1.82 13.20
CA GLY A 54 -3.42 1.19 13.36
C GLY A 54 -3.70 0.74 14.79
N LEU A 55 -2.70 0.15 15.46
CA LEU A 55 -2.80 -0.27 16.86
C LEU A 55 -2.85 0.95 17.81
N ILE A 56 -2.05 1.98 17.51
CA ILE A 56 -2.03 3.23 18.28
C ILE A 56 -3.39 3.93 18.20
N LEU A 57 -3.97 4.00 16.99
CA LEU A 57 -5.31 4.57 16.78
C LEU A 57 -6.37 3.79 17.54
N LEU A 58 -6.36 2.45 17.43
CA LEU A 58 -7.28 1.58 18.18
C LEU A 58 -7.19 1.81 19.69
N ALA A 59 -5.97 1.89 20.23
CA ALA A 59 -5.75 2.17 21.67
C ALA A 59 -6.37 3.52 22.07
N ASN A 60 -6.19 4.58 21.28
CA ASN A 60 -6.79 5.90 21.56
C ASN A 60 -8.32 5.86 21.52
N ILE A 61 -8.92 5.12 20.58
CA ILE A 61 -10.39 4.92 20.52
C ILE A 61 -10.87 4.13 21.75
N LEU A 62 -10.15 3.10 22.17
CA LEU A 62 -10.49 2.31 23.37
C LEU A 62 -10.41 3.17 24.63
N PHE A 63 -9.39 4.03 24.78
CA PHE A 63 -9.30 4.96 25.91
C PHE A 63 -10.45 5.96 25.91
N LEU A 64 -10.83 6.49 24.76
CA LEU A 64 -12.01 7.37 24.65
C LEU A 64 -13.27 6.65 25.15
N GLY A 65 -13.55 5.44 24.66
CA GLY A 65 -14.68 4.63 25.10
C GLY A 65 -14.65 4.35 26.63
N LEU A 66 -13.47 4.02 27.16
CA LEU A 66 -13.25 3.78 28.58
C LEU A 66 -13.55 5.03 29.43
N TRP A 67 -13.09 6.20 29.04
CA TRP A 67 -13.37 7.43 29.77
C TRP A 67 -14.85 7.81 29.76
N ILE A 68 -15.56 7.59 28.65
CA ILE A 68 -17.01 7.77 28.57
C ILE A 68 -17.71 6.78 29.52
N LEU A 69 -17.33 5.49 29.51
CA LEU A 69 -17.92 4.45 30.35
C LEU A 69 -17.78 4.77 31.86
N PHE A 70 -16.67 5.40 32.26
CA PHE A 70 -16.41 5.76 33.66
C PHE A 70 -16.83 7.18 34.03
N ASP A 71 -17.60 7.88 33.19
CA ASP A 71 -18.04 9.29 33.40
C ASP A 71 -16.87 10.27 33.60
N LYS A 72 -15.72 10.03 32.94
CA LYS A 72 -14.53 10.90 33.02
C LYS A 72 -14.47 11.87 31.83
N TRP A 73 -15.47 12.72 31.70
CA TRP A 73 -15.67 13.60 30.55
C TRP A 73 -14.47 14.50 30.22
N LYS A 74 -13.72 14.98 31.21
CA LYS A 74 -12.50 15.77 30.98
C LYS A 74 -11.43 14.96 30.26
N LEU A 75 -11.27 13.67 30.61
CA LEU A 75 -10.31 12.76 29.95
C LEU A 75 -10.82 12.33 28.58
N ALA A 76 -12.13 12.09 28.45
CA ALA A 76 -12.75 11.82 27.16
C ALA A 76 -12.54 13.01 26.19
N PHE A 77 -12.68 14.26 26.66
CA PHE A 77 -12.44 15.45 25.87
C PHE A 77 -10.99 15.54 25.36
N ILE A 78 -10.01 15.21 26.21
CA ILE A 78 -8.59 15.16 25.79
C ILE A 78 -8.38 14.14 24.67
N SER A 79 -8.99 12.94 24.80
CA SER A 79 -8.91 11.91 23.77
C SER A 79 -9.62 12.33 22.46
N ILE A 80 -10.78 12.98 22.53
CA ILE A 80 -11.47 13.54 21.36
C ILE A 80 -10.59 14.59 20.68
N LEU A 81 -10.04 15.52 21.45
CA LEU A 81 -9.20 16.59 20.92
C LEU A 81 -7.97 16.02 20.19
N SER A 82 -7.33 15.00 20.78
CA SER A 82 -6.18 14.34 20.13
C SER A 82 -6.55 13.65 18.80
N LEU A 83 -7.72 13.01 18.72
CA LEU A 83 -8.23 12.41 17.47
C LEU A 83 -8.54 13.49 16.42
N VAL A 84 -9.13 14.61 16.83
CA VAL A 84 -9.41 15.74 15.93
C VAL A 84 -8.11 16.35 15.40
N LEU A 85 -7.11 16.57 16.26
CA LEU A 85 -5.81 17.10 15.85
C LEU A 85 -5.05 16.13 14.95
N CYS A 86 -5.28 14.81 15.09
CA CYS A 86 -4.73 13.77 14.23
C CYS A 86 -5.66 13.38 13.05
N TYR A 87 -6.64 14.22 12.70
CA TYR A 87 -7.60 13.93 11.63
C TYR A 87 -6.92 13.51 10.32
N LYS A 88 -5.89 14.23 9.88
CA LYS A 88 -5.22 13.95 8.60
C LYS A 88 -4.60 12.56 8.52
N PRO A 89 -3.71 12.09 9.44
CA PRO A 89 -3.25 10.71 9.42
C PRO A 89 -4.37 9.69 9.58
N ILE A 90 -5.39 9.97 10.40
CA ILE A 90 -6.53 9.05 10.58
C ILE A 90 -7.27 8.87 9.25
N THR A 91 -7.64 9.93 8.55
CA THR A 91 -8.35 9.85 7.27
C THR A 91 -7.47 9.33 6.14
N THR A 92 -6.16 9.51 6.21
CA THR A 92 -5.22 8.88 5.27
C THR A 92 -5.13 7.38 5.50
N PHE A 93 -5.10 6.94 6.76
CA PHE A 93 -5.04 5.53 7.11
C PHE A 93 -6.38 4.82 6.90
N PHE A 94 -7.48 5.47 7.27
CA PHE A 94 -8.84 4.92 7.22
C PHE A 94 -9.82 5.95 6.64
N PRO A 95 -9.85 6.16 5.32
CA PRO A 95 -10.81 7.04 4.69
C PRO A 95 -12.25 6.49 4.79
N LEU A 96 -13.23 7.41 4.84
CA LEU A 96 -14.65 7.10 5.07
C LEU A 96 -15.53 7.64 3.93
N HIS A 97 -15.30 7.20 2.70
CA HIS A 97 -16.18 7.53 1.56
C HIS A 97 -17.22 6.42 1.37
N ILE A 98 -18.28 6.45 2.20
CA ILE A 98 -19.40 5.47 2.15
C ILE A 98 -20.13 5.56 0.80
N PHE A 99 -20.30 6.78 0.28
CA PHE A 99 -20.90 7.03 -1.02
C PHE A 99 -19.83 7.56 -1.97
N SER A 100 -19.49 6.79 -2.99
CA SER A 100 -18.63 7.30 -4.06
C SER A 100 -19.49 7.87 -5.18
N ASN A 101 -19.17 9.06 -5.64
CA ASN A 101 -19.81 9.63 -6.83
C ASN A 101 -19.60 8.72 -8.05
N LYS A 102 -20.57 8.71 -8.97
CA LYS A 102 -20.38 8.04 -10.26
C LYS A 102 -19.18 8.68 -10.97
N ALA A 103 -18.27 7.85 -11.48
CA ALA A 103 -17.19 8.35 -12.33
C ALA A 103 -17.82 8.92 -13.61
N PRO A 104 -17.32 10.04 -14.14
CA PRO A 104 -17.66 10.51 -15.47
C PRO A 104 -17.43 9.43 -16.52
N ASP A 105 -18.21 9.44 -17.60
CA ASP A 105 -18.16 8.40 -18.62
C ASP A 105 -16.85 8.41 -19.44
N ASP A 106 -16.11 9.54 -19.43
CA ASP A 106 -14.78 9.75 -20.03
C ASP A 106 -13.63 9.39 -19.08
N SER A 107 -13.93 8.82 -17.91
CA SER A 107 -12.88 8.38 -16.95
C SER A 107 -12.20 7.13 -17.44
N ILE A 108 -10.87 7.09 -17.32
CA ILE A 108 -10.09 5.86 -17.49
C ILE A 108 -10.07 5.03 -16.21
N SER A 109 -10.11 3.72 -16.36
CA SER A 109 -9.97 2.80 -15.23
C SER A 109 -8.56 2.21 -15.18
N LEU A 110 -7.91 2.32 -14.01
CA LEU A 110 -6.57 1.83 -13.76
C LEU A 110 -6.61 0.71 -12.72
N LEU A 111 -5.86 -0.36 -13.01
CA LEU A 111 -5.60 -1.49 -12.11
C LEU A 111 -4.11 -1.55 -11.82
N THR A 112 -3.73 -1.67 -10.55
CA THR A 112 -2.38 -2.08 -10.13
C THR A 112 -2.43 -3.37 -9.33
N TYR A 113 -1.50 -4.29 -9.60
CA TYR A 113 -1.50 -5.61 -8.97
C TYR A 113 -0.10 -6.22 -8.89
N ASN A 114 0.39 -6.47 -7.68
CA ASN A 114 1.54 -7.34 -7.48
C ASN A 114 1.09 -8.80 -7.64
N VAL A 115 1.56 -9.45 -8.72
CA VAL A 115 1.09 -10.79 -9.12
C VAL A 115 1.94 -11.93 -8.57
N GLN A 116 2.93 -11.63 -7.72
CA GLN A 116 3.79 -12.61 -7.05
C GLN A 116 4.35 -13.68 -8.01
N GLY A 117 4.78 -13.27 -9.19
CA GLY A 117 5.30 -14.18 -10.22
C GLY A 117 4.31 -15.24 -10.68
N PHE A 118 3.01 -15.08 -10.44
CA PHE A 118 1.96 -16.09 -10.68
C PHE A 118 2.21 -17.40 -9.92
N ILE A 119 2.88 -17.34 -8.74
CA ILE A 119 3.37 -18.54 -8.01
C ILE A 119 2.25 -19.51 -7.65
N ASN A 120 1.14 -19.00 -7.13
CA ASN A 120 0.03 -19.82 -6.66
C ASN A 120 -0.63 -20.62 -7.81
N GLU A 121 -0.36 -20.26 -9.05
CA GLU A 121 -1.01 -20.80 -10.24
C GLU A 121 -0.01 -21.32 -11.29
N ARG A 122 1.26 -21.58 -10.89
CA ARG A 122 2.33 -22.01 -11.81
C ARG A 122 2.01 -23.31 -12.58
N SER A 123 1.35 -24.26 -11.93
CA SER A 123 1.03 -25.56 -12.51
C SER A 123 -0.13 -25.53 -13.49
N LYS A 124 -0.94 -24.46 -13.51
CA LYS A 124 -2.10 -24.36 -14.40
C LYS A 124 -1.70 -23.78 -15.75
N LYS A 125 -2.35 -24.27 -16.82
CA LYS A 125 -2.22 -23.65 -18.14
C LYS A 125 -2.62 -22.20 -18.07
N ALA A 126 -2.01 -21.34 -18.91
CA ALA A 126 -2.27 -19.90 -18.86
C ALA A 126 -3.76 -19.58 -18.96
N LYS A 127 -4.50 -20.25 -19.85
CA LYS A 127 -5.95 -20.06 -20.05
C LYS A 127 -6.82 -20.40 -18.84
N ASP A 128 -6.32 -21.27 -17.95
CA ASP A 128 -7.04 -21.72 -16.75
C ASP A 128 -6.56 -20.99 -15.49
N ASN A 129 -5.69 -19.98 -15.64
CA ASN A 129 -5.14 -19.22 -14.52
C ASN A 129 -6.16 -18.19 -14.01
N PRO A 130 -6.67 -18.31 -12.78
CA PRO A 130 -7.72 -17.43 -12.28
C PRO A 130 -7.24 -15.98 -12.10
N LEU A 131 -5.95 -15.72 -11.83
CA LEU A 131 -5.40 -14.38 -11.76
C LEU A 131 -5.43 -13.69 -13.13
N LEU A 132 -4.97 -14.38 -14.18
CA LEU A 132 -5.01 -13.84 -15.54
C LEU A 132 -6.46 -13.63 -16.02
N ASN A 133 -7.35 -14.59 -15.71
CA ASN A 133 -8.77 -14.45 -16.03
C ASN A 133 -9.42 -13.29 -15.27
N TYR A 134 -9.04 -13.05 -14.01
CA TYR A 134 -9.48 -11.88 -13.28
C TYR A 134 -9.05 -10.61 -14.00
N ILE A 135 -7.78 -10.46 -14.39
CA ILE A 135 -7.29 -9.29 -15.14
C ILE A 135 -8.03 -9.15 -16.48
N ALA A 136 -8.20 -10.25 -17.22
CA ALA A 136 -8.90 -10.26 -18.50
C ALA A 136 -10.36 -9.82 -18.38
N ASN A 137 -11.03 -10.15 -17.28
CA ASN A 137 -12.43 -9.81 -17.03
C ASN A 137 -12.64 -8.46 -16.33
N THR A 138 -11.57 -7.75 -15.94
CA THR A 138 -11.72 -6.39 -15.43
C THR A 138 -11.99 -5.42 -16.59
N ASP A 139 -12.70 -4.34 -16.29
CA ASP A 139 -12.90 -3.23 -17.26
C ASP A 139 -11.77 -2.20 -17.19
N ALA A 140 -10.60 -2.59 -16.67
CA ALA A 140 -9.46 -1.69 -16.59
C ALA A 140 -8.98 -1.29 -18.01
N ASP A 141 -8.66 -0.03 -18.19
CA ASP A 141 -8.10 0.50 -19.43
C ASP A 141 -6.58 0.41 -19.43
N ILE A 142 -5.99 0.55 -18.24
CA ILE A 142 -4.55 0.44 -17.99
C ILE A 142 -4.34 -0.53 -16.81
N VAL A 143 -3.45 -1.50 -17.01
CA VAL A 143 -3.08 -2.51 -16.00
C VAL A 143 -1.58 -2.45 -15.76
N CYS A 144 -1.17 -2.13 -14.53
CA CYS A 144 0.22 -2.11 -14.08
C CYS A 144 0.48 -3.31 -13.15
N LEU A 145 1.41 -4.18 -13.53
CA LEU A 145 1.74 -5.38 -12.79
C LEU A 145 3.14 -5.30 -12.19
N GLN A 146 3.29 -5.71 -10.94
CA GLN A 146 4.56 -5.86 -10.25
C GLN A 146 4.83 -7.35 -10.05
N GLU A 147 6.10 -7.72 -9.88
CA GLU A 147 6.55 -9.11 -9.82
C GLU A 147 6.06 -9.96 -11.01
N TYR A 148 5.96 -9.32 -12.17
CA TYR A 148 5.57 -9.99 -13.39
C TYR A 148 6.64 -10.99 -13.82
N MET A 149 6.28 -12.28 -13.94
CA MET A 149 7.24 -13.33 -14.24
C MET A 149 6.75 -14.22 -15.37
N VAL A 150 7.57 -14.34 -16.41
CA VAL A 150 7.28 -15.19 -17.58
C VAL A 150 8.49 -16.00 -18.01
N SER A 151 8.23 -17.22 -18.52
CA SER A 151 9.24 -18.07 -19.12
C SER A 151 9.54 -17.61 -20.55
N LYS A 152 10.81 -17.55 -20.90
CA LYS A 152 11.27 -17.37 -22.27
C LYS A 152 11.19 -18.66 -23.09
N THR A 153 11.24 -19.82 -22.41
CA THR A 153 11.21 -21.16 -23.02
C THR A 153 9.84 -21.83 -22.98
N GLY A 154 8.92 -21.35 -22.14
CA GLY A 154 7.55 -21.87 -22.03
C GLY A 154 7.38 -23.22 -21.32
N GLN A 155 8.42 -23.76 -20.67
CA GLN A 155 8.39 -25.12 -20.15
C GLN A 155 7.74 -25.29 -18.76
N SER A 156 7.86 -24.34 -17.86
CA SER A 156 7.35 -24.49 -16.48
C SER A 156 6.58 -23.28 -15.94
N ILE A 157 6.65 -22.18 -16.62
CA ILE A 157 6.01 -20.92 -16.29
C ILE A 157 5.33 -20.40 -17.57
N LYS A 158 4.27 -19.61 -17.42
CA LYS A 158 3.54 -19.05 -18.55
C LYS A 158 4.46 -18.27 -19.48
N SER A 159 4.30 -18.47 -20.78
CA SER A 159 5.05 -17.68 -21.75
C SER A 159 4.39 -16.32 -21.96
N GLN A 160 5.18 -15.33 -22.39
CA GLN A 160 4.66 -14.01 -22.78
C GLN A 160 3.58 -14.12 -23.87
N ARG A 161 3.76 -15.05 -24.80
CA ARG A 161 2.79 -15.32 -25.89
C ARG A 161 1.43 -15.76 -25.34
N ASP A 162 1.41 -16.64 -24.31
CA ASP A 162 0.17 -17.14 -23.74
C ASP A 162 -0.56 -16.05 -22.96
N ILE A 163 0.18 -15.22 -22.19
CA ILE A 163 -0.39 -14.08 -21.49
C ILE A 163 -0.97 -13.08 -22.49
N ASN A 164 -0.24 -12.80 -23.57
CA ASN A 164 -0.72 -11.88 -24.61
C ASN A 164 -2.01 -12.33 -25.30
N LYS A 165 -2.25 -13.64 -25.40
CA LYS A 165 -3.50 -14.18 -25.93
C LYS A 165 -4.68 -14.02 -24.98
N ILE A 166 -4.43 -14.11 -23.66
CA ILE A 166 -5.47 -13.97 -22.66
C ILE A 166 -5.83 -12.48 -22.45
N LEU A 167 -4.80 -11.63 -22.53
CA LEU A 167 -4.91 -10.18 -22.38
C LEU A 167 -4.93 -9.47 -23.74
N ASP A 168 -5.59 -10.08 -24.76
CA ASP A 168 -5.63 -9.56 -26.14
C ASP A 168 -6.34 -8.23 -26.29
N LYS A 169 -7.29 -7.94 -25.38
CA LYS A 169 -7.98 -6.63 -25.34
C LYS A 169 -7.05 -5.45 -25.03
N TYR A 170 -5.79 -5.71 -24.63
CA TYR A 170 -4.76 -4.70 -24.43
C TYR A 170 -3.77 -4.75 -25.61
N PRO A 171 -3.98 -3.99 -26.69
CA PRO A 171 -3.09 -4.02 -27.85
C PRO A 171 -1.70 -3.46 -27.54
N TYR A 172 -1.59 -2.52 -26.60
CA TYR A 172 -0.32 -1.89 -26.22
C TYR A 172 0.21 -2.50 -24.94
N ARG A 173 1.49 -2.90 -24.97
CA ARG A 173 2.12 -3.65 -23.88
C ARG A 173 3.57 -3.25 -23.74
N SER A 174 4.02 -3.11 -22.51
CA SER A 174 5.43 -2.93 -22.18
C SER A 174 5.80 -3.87 -21.04
N VAL A 175 6.86 -4.66 -21.22
CA VAL A 175 7.40 -5.55 -20.19
C VAL A 175 8.86 -5.18 -20.00
N THR A 176 9.20 -4.69 -18.81
CA THR A 176 10.55 -4.24 -18.46
C THR A 176 11.19 -5.26 -17.53
N PRO A 177 12.22 -6.00 -18.00
CA PRO A 177 12.95 -6.96 -17.16
C PRO A 177 13.75 -6.24 -16.11
N LEU A 178 13.73 -6.73 -14.86
CA LEU A 178 14.64 -6.32 -13.79
C LEU A 178 15.88 -7.21 -13.72
N ARG A 179 16.85 -6.86 -12.87
CA ARG A 179 18.15 -7.58 -12.74
C ARG A 179 18.02 -9.05 -12.35
N SER A 180 16.93 -9.46 -11.70
CA SER A 180 16.62 -10.85 -11.38
C SER A 180 16.24 -11.70 -12.58
N SER A 181 16.09 -11.11 -13.79
CA SER A 181 15.86 -11.84 -15.02
C SER A 181 17.08 -12.67 -15.42
N SER A 182 16.82 -13.82 -16.06
CA SER A 182 17.83 -14.75 -16.55
C SER A 182 17.62 -15.09 -18.03
N ASN A 183 18.45 -15.97 -18.59
CA ASN A 183 18.29 -16.44 -19.97
C ASN A 183 16.97 -17.19 -20.20
N SER A 184 16.42 -17.84 -19.18
CA SER A 184 15.17 -18.62 -19.25
C SER A 184 13.95 -17.91 -18.69
N LEU A 185 14.15 -16.81 -17.91
CA LEU A 185 13.11 -16.16 -17.13
C LEU A 185 13.17 -14.64 -17.28
N THR A 186 12.03 -14.00 -17.56
CA THR A 186 11.84 -12.58 -17.40
C THR A 186 11.11 -12.34 -16.08
N TYR A 187 11.71 -11.53 -15.20
CA TYR A 187 11.09 -11.01 -13.99
C TYR A 187 11.13 -9.49 -14.02
N GLY A 188 10.03 -8.83 -13.73
CA GLY A 188 10.02 -7.38 -13.85
C GLY A 188 8.67 -6.72 -13.61
N LEU A 189 8.50 -5.61 -14.29
CA LEU A 189 7.28 -4.81 -14.31
C LEU A 189 6.62 -4.89 -15.67
N ALA A 190 5.28 -4.89 -15.70
CA ALA A 190 4.54 -4.90 -16.95
C ALA A 190 3.42 -3.88 -16.93
N CYS A 191 3.17 -3.28 -18.09
CA CYS A 191 2.01 -2.44 -18.37
C CYS A 191 1.25 -3.00 -19.57
N PHE A 192 -0.06 -3.15 -19.42
CA PHE A 192 -1.00 -3.50 -20.48
C PHE A 192 -2.00 -2.36 -20.62
N SER A 193 -2.17 -1.82 -21.82
CA SER A 193 -2.99 -0.63 -22.05
C SER A 193 -3.89 -0.79 -23.28
N LYS A 194 -5.09 -0.24 -23.20
CA LYS A 194 -5.97 -0.05 -24.36
C LYS A 194 -5.50 1.16 -25.21
N TYR A 195 -4.72 2.05 -24.62
CA TYR A 195 -4.18 3.25 -25.25
C TYR A 195 -2.72 3.09 -25.66
N PRO A 196 -2.24 3.82 -26.69
CA PRO A 196 -0.85 3.77 -27.14
C PRO A 196 0.14 4.10 -26.03
N ILE A 197 1.11 3.21 -25.82
CA ILE A 197 2.29 3.46 -24.98
C ILE A 197 3.38 4.01 -25.91
N GLU A 198 3.61 5.33 -25.87
CA GLU A 198 4.59 6.00 -26.74
C GLU A 198 6.03 5.75 -26.30
N SER A 199 6.26 5.67 -24.97
CA SER A 199 7.58 5.38 -24.40
C SER A 199 7.47 4.63 -23.07
N SER A 200 8.55 3.94 -22.73
CA SER A 200 8.74 3.33 -21.41
C SER A 200 10.17 3.59 -20.95
N GLU A 201 10.34 4.17 -19.78
CA GLU A 201 11.62 4.53 -19.22
C GLU A 201 11.81 3.88 -17.85
N GLU A 202 12.83 3.05 -17.72
CA GLU A 202 13.18 2.35 -16.48
C GLU A 202 13.93 3.29 -15.54
N ILE A 203 13.55 3.27 -14.26
CA ILE A 203 14.33 3.86 -13.18
C ILE A 203 15.07 2.74 -12.46
N LEU A 204 16.37 2.69 -12.67
CA LEU A 204 17.24 1.67 -12.10
C LEU A 204 17.40 1.88 -10.59
N PHE A 205 16.94 0.91 -9.81
CA PHE A 205 17.25 0.81 -8.39
C PHE A 205 18.49 -0.08 -8.19
N ASN A 206 19.22 0.16 -7.12
CA ASN A 206 20.26 -0.78 -6.69
C ASN A 206 19.65 -2.00 -5.99
N SER A 207 18.76 -2.68 -6.71
CA SER A 207 17.99 -3.86 -6.27
C SER A 207 17.88 -4.84 -7.42
N SER A 208 17.73 -6.13 -7.12
CA SER A 208 17.55 -7.18 -8.15
C SER A 208 16.07 -7.42 -8.48
N TYR A 209 15.18 -7.14 -7.53
CA TYR A 209 13.76 -7.48 -7.63
C TYR A 209 12.83 -6.26 -7.64
N ASN A 210 13.37 -5.08 -7.40
CA ASN A 210 12.60 -3.85 -7.27
C ASN A 210 13.04 -2.85 -8.33
N GLY A 211 12.09 -2.03 -8.81
CA GLY A 211 12.31 -1.05 -9.86
C GLY A 211 11.09 -0.16 -10.04
N ALA A 212 11.20 0.80 -10.93
CA ALA A 212 10.09 1.57 -11.41
C ALA A 212 10.20 1.78 -12.92
N VAL A 213 9.06 1.88 -13.59
CA VAL A 213 8.99 2.19 -15.02
C VAL A 213 7.98 3.31 -15.22
N ILE A 214 8.37 4.32 -15.96
CA ILE A 214 7.51 5.42 -16.34
C ILE A 214 7.08 5.19 -17.79
N TYR A 215 5.78 5.11 -18.00
CA TYR A 215 5.15 5.02 -19.33
C TYR A 215 4.58 6.37 -19.71
N THR A 216 4.82 6.80 -20.95
CA THR A 216 4.06 7.88 -21.58
C THR A 216 2.94 7.25 -22.39
N ILE A 217 1.70 7.51 -21.99
CA ILE A 217 0.50 6.94 -22.62
C ILE A 217 -0.28 8.07 -23.29
N ASN A 218 -0.59 7.89 -24.57
CA ASN A 218 -1.41 8.81 -25.32
C ASN A 218 -2.89 8.42 -25.17
N ILE A 219 -3.66 9.32 -24.56
CA ILE A 219 -5.10 9.12 -24.38
C ILE A 219 -5.81 10.28 -25.10
N GLU A 220 -6.43 9.96 -26.23
CA GLU A 220 -7.19 10.94 -27.03
C GLU A 220 -6.37 12.17 -27.43
N GLY A 221 -5.08 11.98 -27.73
CA GLY A 221 -4.17 13.07 -28.14
C GLY A 221 -3.43 13.76 -26.99
N ASN A 222 -3.79 13.50 -25.74
CA ASN A 222 -3.12 14.04 -24.56
C ASN A 222 -2.10 13.04 -24.00
N LYS A 223 -1.00 13.53 -23.43
CA LYS A 223 0.08 12.71 -22.89
C LYS A 223 -0.02 12.58 -21.38
N TYR A 224 -0.25 11.35 -20.91
CA TYR A 224 -0.28 11.01 -19.50
C TYR A 224 0.93 10.20 -19.14
N THR A 225 1.53 10.55 -18.01
CA THR A 225 2.63 9.78 -17.41
C THR A 225 2.07 8.80 -16.40
N VAL A 226 2.36 7.50 -16.57
CA VAL A 226 1.99 6.43 -15.63
C VAL A 226 3.24 5.78 -15.10
N ALA A 227 3.55 5.97 -13.81
CA ALA A 227 4.66 5.31 -13.14
C ALA A 227 4.18 4.03 -12.46
N ASN A 228 4.68 2.89 -12.90
CA ASN A 228 4.52 1.59 -12.25
C ASN A 228 5.71 1.35 -11.33
N VAL A 229 5.46 1.26 -10.02
CA VAL A 229 6.51 1.26 -9.00
C VAL A 229 6.44 -0.03 -8.18
N HIS A 230 7.59 -0.65 -7.96
CA HIS A 230 7.78 -1.72 -6.99
C HIS A 230 9.00 -1.37 -6.13
N LEU A 231 8.75 -0.75 -4.96
CA LEU A 231 9.81 -0.31 -4.05
C LEU A 231 10.36 -1.48 -3.23
N GLU A 232 11.51 -1.27 -2.59
CA GLU A 232 12.22 -2.28 -1.81
C GLU A 232 11.30 -2.97 -0.79
N SER A 233 11.25 -4.29 -0.88
CA SER A 233 10.47 -5.12 0.04
C SER A 233 11.11 -5.14 1.45
N ASN A 234 10.30 -5.51 2.45
CA ASN A 234 10.78 -5.62 3.82
C ASN A 234 11.71 -6.84 4.03
N ASN A 235 11.81 -7.72 3.03
CA ASN A 235 12.65 -8.93 3.05
C ASN A 235 12.40 -9.82 4.30
N ILE A 236 11.17 -9.80 4.81
CA ILE A 236 10.72 -10.70 5.89
C ILE A 236 10.49 -12.07 5.25
N ASN A 237 11.36 -13.02 5.55
CA ASN A 237 11.31 -14.36 4.96
C ASN A 237 10.30 -15.27 5.68
N ALA A 238 10.06 -16.47 5.13
CA ALA A 238 9.14 -17.45 5.71
C ALA A 238 9.55 -17.90 7.12
N GLU A 239 10.85 -17.93 7.41
CA GLU A 239 11.38 -18.27 8.73
C GLU A 239 11.08 -17.17 9.76
N ASP A 240 11.28 -15.89 9.40
CA ASP A 240 10.90 -14.76 10.27
C ASP A 240 9.39 -14.75 10.56
N LYS A 241 8.56 -15.03 9.54
CA LYS A 241 7.09 -15.11 9.69
C LYS A 241 6.69 -16.28 10.59
N LYS A 242 7.34 -17.44 10.44
CA LYS A 242 7.11 -18.61 11.29
C LYS A 242 7.49 -18.32 12.74
N LEU A 243 8.69 -17.78 12.98
CA LEU A 243 9.15 -17.42 14.33
C LEU A 243 8.22 -16.42 15.02
N TYR A 244 7.71 -15.43 14.26
CA TYR A 244 6.71 -14.48 14.77
C TYR A 244 5.39 -15.17 15.12
N SER A 245 4.90 -16.08 14.27
CA SER A 245 3.70 -16.86 14.52
C SER A 245 3.85 -17.78 15.74
N ASP A 246 4.97 -18.49 15.83
CA ASP A 246 5.27 -19.40 16.95
C ASP A 246 5.36 -18.61 18.28
N PHE A 247 5.95 -17.42 18.26
CA PHE A 247 5.97 -16.52 19.42
C PHE A 247 4.57 -16.11 19.86
N LEU A 248 3.68 -15.73 18.93
CA LEU A 248 2.30 -15.34 19.27
C LEU A 248 1.48 -16.51 19.84
N GLN A 249 1.79 -17.75 19.42
CA GLN A 249 1.06 -18.94 19.89
C GLN A 249 1.59 -19.46 21.23
N ASN A 250 2.89 -19.43 21.45
CA ASN A 250 3.52 -20.11 22.59
C ASN A 250 4.02 -19.16 23.69
N ALA A 251 4.02 -17.84 23.46
CA ALA A 251 4.48 -16.78 24.38
C ALA A 251 5.86 -17.10 25.06
N ASP A 252 6.69 -17.92 24.41
CA ASP A 252 8.00 -18.33 24.95
C ASP A 252 9.02 -17.20 24.71
N GLY A 253 9.43 -16.56 25.80
CA GLY A 253 10.31 -15.38 25.77
C GLY A 253 11.75 -15.64 25.29
N THR A 254 12.16 -16.91 25.10
CA THR A 254 13.57 -17.27 24.83
C THR A 254 14.08 -16.81 23.45
N ASN A 255 13.19 -16.59 22.47
CA ASN A 255 13.56 -16.15 21.11
C ASN A 255 13.08 -14.74 20.74
N LEU A 256 12.36 -14.05 21.61
CA LEU A 256 11.73 -12.75 21.31
C LEU A 256 12.75 -11.68 20.90
N GLU A 257 13.86 -11.59 21.60
CA GLU A 257 14.88 -10.56 21.36
C GLU A 257 15.56 -10.74 20.00
N SER A 258 15.89 -11.98 19.63
CA SER A 258 16.51 -12.28 18.32
C SER A 258 15.54 -12.02 17.15
N VAL A 259 14.29 -12.47 17.27
CA VAL A 259 13.24 -12.27 16.26
C VAL A 259 12.95 -10.78 16.05
N THR A 260 12.70 -10.04 17.13
CA THR A 260 12.41 -8.61 17.07
C THR A 260 13.59 -7.80 16.54
N THR A 261 14.82 -8.18 16.89
CA THR A 261 16.04 -7.53 16.40
C THR A 261 16.23 -7.77 14.91
N ASN A 262 16.04 -9.00 14.42
CA ASN A 262 16.15 -9.33 13.00
C ASN A 262 15.10 -8.59 12.17
N ILE A 263 13.83 -8.65 12.56
CA ILE A 263 12.73 -7.92 11.88
C ILE A 263 13.01 -6.42 11.88
N ARG A 264 13.40 -5.84 13.01
CA ARG A 264 13.72 -4.42 13.13
C ARG A 264 14.86 -4.01 12.20
N ASN A 265 15.92 -4.82 12.10
CA ASN A 265 17.06 -4.53 11.23
C ASN A 265 16.67 -4.60 9.74
N ARG A 266 15.89 -5.60 9.32
CA ARG A 266 15.39 -5.74 7.95
C ARG A 266 14.48 -4.57 7.58
N LEU A 267 13.49 -4.27 8.41
CA LEU A 267 12.60 -3.12 8.22
C LEU A 267 13.39 -1.81 8.14
N GLY A 268 14.32 -1.58 9.08
CA GLY A 268 15.13 -0.37 9.10
C GLY A 268 16.01 -0.20 7.88
N LYS A 269 16.56 -1.29 7.32
CA LYS A 269 17.28 -1.28 6.04
C LYS A 269 16.35 -0.93 4.89
N ALA A 270 15.19 -1.59 4.81
CA ALA A 270 14.19 -1.36 3.76
C ALA A 270 13.69 0.09 3.75
N TYR A 271 13.35 0.67 4.90
CA TYR A 271 12.93 2.07 5.01
C TYR A 271 13.97 3.04 4.44
N ARG A 272 15.28 2.83 4.75
CA ARG A 272 16.36 3.68 4.22
C ARG A 272 16.54 3.53 2.70
N ILE A 273 16.38 2.32 2.17
CA ILE A 273 16.46 2.09 0.73
C ILE A 273 15.28 2.76 0.04
N ARG A 274 14.04 2.54 0.51
CA ARG A 274 12.84 3.15 -0.06
C ARG A 274 12.87 4.67 -0.06
N SER A 275 13.44 5.29 0.99
CA SER A 275 13.55 6.76 1.02
C SER A 275 14.38 7.31 -0.12
N LYS A 276 15.42 6.61 -0.57
CA LYS A 276 16.22 6.98 -1.74
C LYS A 276 15.51 6.66 -3.06
N GLN A 277 14.84 5.51 -3.12
CA GLN A 277 14.10 5.10 -4.31
C GLN A 277 12.97 6.07 -4.65
N VAL A 278 12.23 6.54 -3.63
CA VAL A 278 11.15 7.51 -3.84
C VAL A 278 11.67 8.86 -4.33
N GLU A 279 12.84 9.30 -3.86
CA GLU A 279 13.48 10.52 -4.33
C GLU A 279 13.82 10.43 -5.83
N LEU A 280 14.41 9.30 -6.26
CA LEU A 280 14.72 9.04 -7.68
C LEU A 280 13.44 9.04 -8.55
N VAL A 281 12.38 8.37 -8.09
CA VAL A 281 11.09 8.34 -8.83
C VAL A 281 10.52 9.76 -8.96
N LYS A 282 10.51 10.54 -7.89
CA LYS A 282 9.97 11.90 -7.89
C LYS A 282 10.81 12.86 -8.74
N GLU A 283 12.13 12.77 -8.66
CA GLU A 283 13.03 13.56 -9.50
C GLU A 283 12.76 13.30 -10.98
N LYS A 284 12.66 12.02 -11.36
CA LYS A 284 12.39 11.64 -12.74
C LYS A 284 11.03 12.10 -13.22
N LEU A 285 9.98 11.92 -12.43
CA LEU A 285 8.62 12.38 -12.77
C LEU A 285 8.55 13.89 -12.93
N ASN A 286 9.28 14.66 -12.12
CA ASN A 286 9.31 16.12 -12.22
C ASN A 286 10.03 16.64 -13.48
N SER A 287 10.83 15.80 -14.15
CA SER A 287 11.51 16.15 -15.40
C SER A 287 10.68 15.88 -16.67
N ILE A 288 9.49 15.28 -16.54
CA ILE A 288 8.64 14.90 -17.66
C ILE A 288 7.43 15.85 -17.71
N GLU A 289 7.23 16.49 -18.85
CA GLU A 289 6.01 17.24 -19.12
C GLU A 289 4.89 16.31 -19.56
N ALA A 290 3.74 16.41 -18.90
CA ALA A 290 2.56 15.61 -19.21
C ALA A 290 1.28 16.36 -18.80
N ASP A 291 0.18 16.08 -19.48
CA ASP A 291 -1.14 16.62 -19.16
C ASP A 291 -1.67 16.11 -17.82
N GLY A 292 -1.13 14.98 -17.36
CA GLY A 292 -1.40 14.43 -16.04
C GLY A 292 -0.44 13.30 -15.69
N THR A 293 -0.22 13.11 -14.38
CA THR A 293 0.67 12.08 -13.85
C THR A 293 -0.08 11.15 -12.93
N ILE A 294 0.13 9.85 -13.11
CA ILE A 294 -0.39 8.79 -12.24
C ILE A 294 0.80 7.97 -11.73
N ILE A 295 0.83 7.68 -10.44
CA ILE A 295 1.80 6.78 -9.82
C ILE A 295 1.01 5.62 -9.24
N CYS A 296 1.35 4.41 -9.60
CA CYS A 296 0.70 3.21 -9.06
C CYS A 296 1.71 2.11 -8.78
N GLY A 297 1.34 1.17 -7.93
CA GLY A 297 2.17 0.01 -7.64
C GLY A 297 2.31 -0.28 -6.16
N ASP A 298 3.21 -1.21 -5.88
CA ASP A 298 3.57 -1.66 -4.55
C ASP A 298 4.67 -0.76 -3.95
N PHE A 299 4.27 0.06 -2.99
CA PHE A 299 5.22 0.94 -2.30
C PHE A 299 5.96 0.23 -1.16
N ASN A 300 5.54 -1.00 -0.82
CA ASN A 300 6.08 -1.79 0.29
C ASN A 300 6.10 -1.03 1.63
N ASP A 301 5.30 0.03 1.75
CA ASP A 301 5.21 0.88 2.94
C ASP A 301 3.78 1.37 3.18
N THR A 302 3.46 1.61 4.45
CA THR A 302 2.11 2.00 4.87
C THR A 302 1.82 3.48 4.60
N PRO A 303 0.54 3.91 4.63
CA PRO A 303 0.17 5.32 4.44
C PRO A 303 0.77 6.27 5.50
N ILE A 304 1.18 5.73 6.66
CA ILE A 304 1.82 6.52 7.71
C ILE A 304 3.34 6.27 7.69
N SER A 305 3.95 6.54 6.54
CA SER A 305 5.39 6.38 6.34
C SER A 305 6.00 7.56 5.59
N TYR A 306 7.32 7.70 5.70
CA TYR A 306 8.09 8.69 4.93
C TYR A 306 7.97 8.44 3.43
N THR A 307 8.12 7.19 3.00
CA THR A 307 7.99 6.76 1.61
C THR A 307 6.68 7.22 0.99
N TYR A 308 5.56 6.90 1.65
CA TYR A 308 4.23 7.33 1.20
C TYR A 308 4.12 8.86 1.14
N ALA A 309 4.57 9.56 2.17
CA ALA A 309 4.46 11.01 2.24
C ALA A 309 5.27 11.72 1.15
N GLN A 310 6.46 11.21 0.82
CA GLN A 310 7.27 11.77 -0.28
C GLN A 310 6.62 11.48 -1.64
N MET A 311 6.08 10.27 -1.85
CA MET A 311 5.36 9.92 -3.07
C MET A 311 4.10 10.78 -3.25
N ALA A 312 3.36 11.01 -2.16
CA ALA A 312 2.13 11.82 -2.13
C ALA A 312 2.38 13.34 -2.25
N LYS A 313 3.63 13.80 -2.15
CA LYS A 313 3.94 15.25 -2.25
C LYS A 313 3.58 15.76 -3.65
N GLY A 314 2.63 16.72 -3.71
CA GLY A 314 2.09 17.25 -4.97
C GLY A 314 1.14 16.30 -5.70
N MET A 315 0.70 15.21 -5.06
CA MET A 315 -0.24 14.23 -5.61
C MET A 315 -1.44 14.05 -4.70
N LYS A 316 -2.51 13.46 -5.22
CA LYS A 316 -3.69 13.01 -4.49
C LYS A 316 -3.74 11.48 -4.50
N ASP A 317 -3.95 10.85 -3.35
CA ASP A 317 -4.17 9.40 -3.26
C ASP A 317 -5.63 9.09 -3.62
N ALA A 318 -5.82 8.21 -4.61
CA ALA A 318 -7.13 7.82 -5.09
C ALA A 318 -7.96 7.12 -4.01
N PHE A 319 -7.33 6.28 -3.17
CA PHE A 319 -8.04 5.58 -2.08
C PHE A 319 -8.44 6.53 -0.97
N VAL A 320 -7.58 7.47 -0.61
CA VAL A 320 -7.90 8.51 0.37
C VAL A 320 -9.01 9.43 -0.14
N SER A 321 -9.08 9.66 -1.46
CA SER A 321 -10.05 10.57 -2.08
C SER A 321 -11.42 9.95 -2.34
N SER A 322 -11.50 8.61 -2.50
CA SER A 322 -12.76 7.95 -2.94
C SER A 322 -12.95 6.53 -2.43
N GLY A 323 -12.04 6.02 -1.59
CA GLY A 323 -12.10 4.68 -1.02
C GLY A 323 -12.75 4.64 0.37
N PHE A 324 -12.94 3.43 0.90
CA PHE A 324 -13.52 3.20 2.21
C PHE A 324 -12.74 2.17 3.02
N GLY A 325 -12.45 2.49 4.27
CA GLY A 325 -11.83 1.58 5.23
C GLY A 325 -10.30 1.58 5.20
N ALA A 326 -9.68 0.55 5.76
CA ALA A 326 -8.21 0.45 5.84
C ALA A 326 -7.54 0.16 4.48
N GLY A 327 -8.29 -0.35 3.48
CA GLY A 327 -7.77 -0.62 2.14
C GLY A 327 -6.64 -1.66 2.14
N ILE A 328 -6.78 -2.72 2.92
CA ILE A 328 -5.75 -3.77 3.02
C ILE A 328 -5.51 -4.36 1.64
N SER A 329 -4.31 -4.18 1.12
CA SER A 329 -3.87 -4.71 -0.17
C SER A 329 -2.87 -5.86 -0.03
N TYR A 330 -2.05 -5.88 1.02
CA TYR A 330 -1.20 -7.02 1.37
C TYR A 330 -1.88 -7.87 2.42
N ASN A 331 -2.05 -9.17 2.13
CA ASN A 331 -2.80 -10.11 2.95
C ASN A 331 -2.00 -11.41 3.12
N GLU A 332 -0.93 -11.33 3.84
CA GLU A 332 -0.16 -12.49 4.27
C GLU A 332 -0.40 -12.74 5.77
N HIS A 333 -0.29 -13.98 6.20
CA HIS A 333 -0.60 -14.42 7.57
C HIS A 333 -0.15 -13.43 8.65
N LEU A 334 -1.10 -12.83 9.39
CA LEU A 334 -0.92 -11.81 10.44
C LEU A 334 -0.37 -10.44 9.96
N PHE A 335 -0.13 -10.25 8.66
CA PHE A 335 0.35 -8.99 8.10
C PHE A 335 -0.71 -8.41 7.15
N TRP A 336 -1.47 -7.43 7.64
CA TRP A 336 -2.57 -6.80 6.88
C TRP A 336 -2.28 -5.31 6.73
N PHE A 337 -1.77 -4.93 5.56
CA PHE A 337 -1.37 -3.56 5.30
C PHE A 337 -1.90 -3.07 3.95
N ARG A 338 -2.14 -1.75 3.86
CA ARG A 338 -2.27 -1.08 2.58
C ARG A 338 -0.87 -0.63 2.16
N ILE A 339 -0.30 -1.26 1.16
CA ILE A 339 1.02 -0.94 0.62
C ILE A 339 0.98 -0.71 -0.90
N ASP A 340 -0.09 -1.14 -1.56
CA ASP A 340 -0.37 -0.81 -2.96
C ASP A 340 -1.18 0.48 -3.02
N ASN A 341 -0.80 1.38 -3.92
CA ASN A 341 -1.38 2.70 -4.02
C ASN A 341 -1.61 3.11 -5.48
N ILE A 342 -2.59 4.00 -5.68
CA ILE A 342 -2.78 4.78 -6.90
C ILE A 342 -2.82 6.24 -6.49
N MET A 343 -1.90 7.03 -7.01
CA MET A 343 -1.84 8.48 -6.79
C MET A 343 -1.92 9.20 -8.13
N HIS A 344 -2.45 10.40 -8.14
CA HIS A 344 -2.56 11.19 -9.37
C HIS A 344 -2.27 12.67 -9.11
N SER A 345 -1.88 13.38 -10.16
CA SER A 345 -1.65 14.83 -10.11
C SER A 345 -2.93 15.60 -9.77
N PRO A 346 -2.82 16.80 -9.17
CA PRO A 346 -3.97 17.55 -8.65
C PRO A 346 -5.02 17.96 -9.68
N ASN A 347 -4.63 18.07 -10.95
CA ASN A 347 -5.52 18.37 -12.08
C ASN A 347 -6.38 17.18 -12.54
N LEU A 348 -6.13 15.99 -12.00
CA LEU A 348 -6.95 14.80 -12.21
C LEU A 348 -7.86 14.57 -10.98
N LYS A 349 -8.88 13.72 -11.15
CA LYS A 349 -9.81 13.37 -10.09
C LYS A 349 -10.09 11.87 -10.08
N SER A 350 -10.05 11.27 -8.90
CA SER A 350 -10.28 9.83 -8.73
C SER A 350 -11.65 9.51 -8.17
N TYR A 351 -12.20 8.38 -8.61
CA TYR A 351 -13.50 7.86 -8.22
C TYR A 351 -13.41 6.37 -7.97
N LYS A 352 -14.28 5.86 -7.08
CA LYS A 352 -14.52 4.43 -6.84
C LYS A 352 -13.24 3.62 -6.57
N ALA A 353 -12.26 4.24 -5.91
CA ALA A 353 -11.05 3.51 -5.54
C ALA A 353 -11.40 2.37 -4.59
N LYS A 354 -10.94 1.17 -4.91
CA LYS A 354 -11.21 -0.04 -4.12
C LYS A 354 -10.12 -1.09 -4.23
N ILE A 355 -10.08 -1.96 -3.24
CA ILE A 355 -9.28 -3.17 -3.21
C ILE A 355 -10.21 -4.35 -3.47
N ASP A 356 -9.95 -5.12 -4.51
CA ASP A 356 -10.72 -6.32 -4.83
C ASP A 356 -10.13 -7.54 -4.10
N ARG A 357 -10.86 -8.12 -3.16
CA ARG A 357 -10.39 -9.24 -2.35
C ARG A 357 -10.44 -10.57 -3.13
N VAL A 358 -9.46 -10.79 -3.98
CA VAL A 358 -9.30 -12.01 -4.79
C VAL A 358 -8.10 -12.82 -4.31
N PRO A 359 -8.22 -14.14 -4.07
CA PRO A 359 -7.19 -14.95 -3.40
C PRO A 359 -6.16 -15.53 -4.38
N TYR A 360 -5.63 -14.71 -5.31
CA TYR A 360 -4.74 -15.20 -6.37
C TYR A 360 -3.27 -14.79 -6.19
N SER A 361 -2.99 -13.92 -5.23
CA SER A 361 -1.67 -13.44 -4.82
C SER A 361 -1.71 -13.16 -3.32
N ASP A 362 -0.57 -12.93 -2.69
CA ASP A 362 -0.46 -12.36 -1.34
C ASP A 362 -0.82 -10.86 -1.31
N HIS A 363 -0.97 -10.26 -2.49
CA HIS A 363 -1.57 -8.93 -2.65
C HIS A 363 -2.99 -9.02 -3.22
N TYR A 364 -3.79 -8.02 -2.90
CA TYR A 364 -5.07 -7.76 -3.53
C TYR A 364 -4.93 -6.60 -4.52
N PRO A 365 -5.49 -6.72 -5.74
CA PRO A 365 -5.41 -5.64 -6.73
C PRO A 365 -6.16 -4.40 -6.28
N MET A 366 -5.57 -3.22 -6.55
CA MET A 366 -6.21 -1.94 -6.35
C MET A 366 -6.71 -1.38 -7.68
N ARG A 367 -7.92 -0.84 -7.68
CA ARG A 367 -8.53 -0.17 -8.83
C ARG A 367 -9.04 1.22 -8.50
N ALA A 368 -8.97 2.13 -9.48
CA ALA A 368 -9.61 3.44 -9.41
C ALA A 368 -10.02 3.89 -10.82
N ALA A 369 -11.09 4.65 -10.91
CA ALA A 369 -11.40 5.42 -12.11
C ALA A 369 -10.78 6.82 -11.95
N ILE A 370 -10.13 7.32 -13.00
CA ILE A 370 -9.48 8.63 -13.04
C ILE A 370 -10.13 9.45 -14.15
N SER A 371 -10.76 10.57 -13.78
CA SER A 371 -11.23 11.56 -14.75
C SER A 371 -10.06 12.41 -15.19
N LEU A 372 -9.92 12.56 -16.49
CA LEU A 372 -8.85 13.31 -17.15
C LEU A 372 -9.23 14.78 -17.33
N ASN A 373 -10.51 15.10 -17.25
CA ASN A 373 -11.06 16.46 -17.32
C ASN A 373 -11.52 16.90 -15.93
N ASN A 374 -11.07 18.07 -15.50
CA ASN A 374 -11.54 18.74 -14.26
C ASN A 374 -12.82 19.50 -14.53
#